data_ef5e30c92f8bd89604c23880e141e310
#
_entry.id   ef5e30c92f8bd89604c23880e141e310
#
_cell.length_a   1.000
_cell.length_b   1.000
_cell.length_c   1.000
_cell.angle_alpha   90.00
_cell.angle_beta   90.00
_cell.angle_gamma   90.00
#
_symmetry.space_group_name_H-M   'P 1'
#
loop_
_entity.id
_entity.type
_entity.pdbx_description
1 polymer ?
#
loop_
_entity_poly.entity_id
_entity_poly.type
_entity_poly.pdbx_seq_one_letter_code
_entity_poly.pdbx_strand_id
1 'polypeptide(L)'
;MSKGKKSDLIGKIIVIALIAVFVAVGIFSMVGKRPGAMGPMGGMGGMPPMAGGGMPRGGASAAQTAAVTVSAKIMEKETIQKTVLLNGDVASKTQTSIYPDTSGKVSRLLKQVGDSVKKGEVIAYVDPSRPGSAYAVSPVTATVSGTIIQLPFNVGDTVNTGNALAVIGSLEDLEIKVKVSEKYSAYLKPGLPAYVSLVSAPDEVLLAKITSISPVVNTSNRTQDVVLSLEQHHKTIRPGMFAQVRLVVQEEKDTFVVPQGAIRSFNDEPAVFVITADNTALRKIVKTGLANDNDIQIIAGLEVGDQVITAGSVTEGLPVRVAGR
;
A
#
# COMPACT_ATOMS: atom_id res chain seq x y z
N MET A 1 20.04 -25.96 34.40
CA MET A 1 19.37 -26.54 33.23
C MET A 1 17.95 -27.00 33.56
N SER A 2 16.94 -26.12 33.72
CA SER A 2 15.54 -26.55 33.97
C SER A 2 14.46 -25.49 33.68
N LYS A 3 14.66 -24.53 32.80
CA LYS A 3 13.62 -23.54 32.42
C LYS A 3 13.00 -23.74 31.04
N GLY A 4 13.58 -24.55 30.17
CA GLY A 4 13.09 -24.76 28.79
C GLY A 4 11.92 -25.75 28.62
N LYS A 5 11.70 -26.65 29.57
CA LYS A 5 10.68 -27.72 29.45
C LYS A 5 9.26 -27.29 29.86
N LYS A 6 9.11 -26.22 30.64
CA LYS A 6 7.79 -25.74 31.08
C LYS A 6 7.08 -24.84 30.04
N SER A 7 7.83 -24.08 29.23
CA SER A 7 7.24 -23.23 28.17
C SER A 7 6.69 -24.05 27.00
N ASP A 8 7.32 -25.18 26.70
CA ASP A 8 6.88 -26.07 25.60
C ASP A 8 5.60 -26.83 25.95
N LEU A 9 5.41 -27.15 27.24
CA LEU A 9 4.22 -27.84 27.71
C LEU A 9 2.98 -26.91 27.73
N ILE A 10 3.18 -25.64 28.11
CA ILE A 10 2.11 -24.63 28.09
C ILE A 10 1.66 -24.31 26.65
N GLY A 11 2.59 -24.20 25.71
CA GLY A 11 2.26 -23.99 24.29
C GLY A 11 1.43 -25.12 23.70
N LYS A 12 1.75 -26.39 24.01
CA LYS A 12 1.00 -27.56 23.56
C LYS A 12 -0.41 -27.66 24.17
N ILE A 13 -0.59 -27.25 25.43
CA ILE A 13 -1.88 -27.23 26.09
C ILE A 13 -2.82 -26.17 25.47
N ILE A 14 -2.29 -24.98 25.14
CA ILE A 14 -3.05 -23.91 24.48
C ILE A 14 -3.52 -24.32 23.08
N VAL A 15 -2.68 -25.01 22.30
CA VAL A 15 -3.03 -25.49 20.95
C VAL A 15 -4.11 -26.58 21.02
N ILE A 16 -4.04 -27.49 21.99
CA ILE A 16 -5.06 -28.53 22.19
C ILE A 16 -6.39 -27.93 22.64
N ALA A 17 -6.39 -26.90 23.51
CA ALA A 17 -7.59 -26.21 23.93
C ALA A 17 -8.28 -25.46 22.77
N LEU A 18 -7.51 -24.82 21.85
CA LEU A 18 -8.04 -24.15 20.67
C LEU A 18 -8.66 -25.14 19.66
N ILE A 19 -8.08 -26.32 19.48
CA ILE A 19 -8.65 -27.36 18.62
C ILE A 19 -9.95 -27.92 19.20
N ALA A 20 -10.05 -28.10 20.52
CA ALA A 20 -11.26 -28.57 21.18
C ALA A 20 -12.44 -27.57 21.04
N VAL A 21 -12.18 -26.27 21.09
CA VAL A 21 -13.19 -25.22 20.85
C VAL A 21 -13.69 -25.24 19.42
N PHE A 22 -12.80 -25.44 18.42
CA PHE A 22 -13.20 -25.52 17.00
C PHE A 22 -14.07 -26.75 16.69
N VAL A 23 -13.81 -27.89 17.32
CA VAL A 23 -14.61 -29.12 17.17
C VAL A 23 -15.98 -28.99 17.84
N ALA A 24 -16.07 -28.31 18.98
CA ALA A 24 -17.34 -28.06 19.69
C ALA A 24 -18.29 -27.11 18.93
N VAL A 25 -17.73 -26.08 18.25
CA VAL A 25 -18.52 -25.14 17.40
C VAL A 25 -18.98 -25.82 16.11
N GLY A 26 -18.19 -26.74 15.52
CA GLY A 26 -18.57 -27.49 14.33
C GLY A 26 -19.71 -28.49 14.56
N ILE A 27 -19.82 -29.08 15.75
CA ILE A 27 -20.86 -30.07 16.09
C ILE A 27 -22.19 -29.38 16.39
N PHE A 28 -22.20 -28.13 16.90
CA PHE A 28 -23.44 -27.41 17.23
C PHE A 28 -24.19 -26.89 15.99
N SER A 29 -23.53 -26.77 14.82
CA SER A 29 -24.20 -26.33 13.58
C SER A 29 -24.87 -27.46 12.78
N MET A 30 -24.79 -28.72 13.22
CA MET A 30 -25.32 -29.89 12.49
C MET A 30 -26.61 -30.50 13.09
N VAL A 31 -27.16 -29.94 14.20
CA VAL A 31 -28.35 -30.46 14.87
C VAL A 31 -29.53 -29.48 14.75
N GLY A 32 -29.94 -29.11 13.57
CA GLY A 32 -31.02 -28.15 13.33
C GLY A 32 -31.88 -28.40 12.10
N LYS A 33 -32.12 -29.65 11.69
CA LYS A 33 -33.16 -29.96 10.69
C LYS A 33 -34.06 -31.10 11.19
N ARG A 34 -35.24 -30.78 11.72
CA ARG A 34 -36.33 -31.74 11.93
C ARG A 34 -37.15 -31.86 10.66
N PRO A 35 -37.50 -33.11 10.21
CA PRO A 35 -38.45 -33.31 9.13
C PRO A 35 -39.87 -33.19 9.67
N GLY A 36 -40.70 -32.46 8.93
CA GLY A 36 -42.13 -32.29 9.22
C GLY A 36 -42.92 -33.58 9.05
N ALA A 37 -43.76 -33.85 10.02
CA ALA A 37 -44.65 -35.03 10.10
C ALA A 37 -45.82 -34.93 9.11
N MET A 38 -46.06 -36.02 8.40
CA MET A 38 -47.31 -36.33 7.69
C MET A 38 -48.47 -36.45 8.66
N GLY A 39 -49.58 -35.75 8.39
CA GLY A 39 -50.91 -35.99 9.02
C GLY A 39 -51.89 -36.59 8.00
N PRO A 40 -52.88 -37.34 8.46
CA PRO A 40 -53.59 -38.34 7.65
C PRO A 40 -54.81 -37.83 6.90
N MET A 41 -55.15 -38.60 5.84
CA MET A 41 -56.35 -38.52 5.00
C MET A 41 -57.65 -38.56 5.80
N GLY A 42 -58.67 -37.85 5.31
CA GLY A 42 -60.04 -38.08 5.69
C GLY A 42 -61.03 -37.17 4.96
N GLY A 43 -61.91 -37.77 4.16
CA GLY A 43 -63.29 -37.29 3.97
C GLY A 43 -63.71 -36.87 2.57
N MET A 44 -64.35 -37.80 1.86
CA MET A 44 -65.27 -37.62 0.73
C MET A 44 -66.42 -36.64 1.01
N GLY A 45 -66.87 -35.89 0.01
CA GLY A 45 -68.15 -35.23 0.02
C GLY A 45 -68.38 -34.20 -1.07
N GLY A 46 -69.15 -34.57 -2.14
CA GLY A 46 -70.13 -33.68 -2.73
C GLY A 46 -69.74 -32.78 -3.88
N MET A 47 -69.90 -33.22 -5.09
CA MET A 47 -70.15 -32.33 -6.24
C MET A 47 -71.55 -31.72 -6.18
N PRO A 48 -71.80 -30.54 -6.69
CA PRO A 48 -72.88 -30.22 -7.60
C PRO A 48 -72.39 -29.46 -8.87
N PRO A 49 -73.27 -29.36 -9.90
CA PRO A 49 -72.83 -29.29 -11.26
C PRO A 49 -72.78 -27.89 -11.88
N MET A 50 -72.00 -27.80 -12.95
CA MET A 50 -72.06 -26.94 -14.14
C MET A 50 -72.97 -25.69 -14.12
N ALA A 51 -72.29 -24.52 -14.29
CA ALA A 51 -72.88 -23.42 -15.06
C ALA A 51 -71.76 -22.79 -15.90
N GLY A 52 -71.99 -22.73 -17.18
CA GLY A 52 -71.10 -22.19 -18.19
C GLY A 52 -70.86 -20.67 -18.02
N GLY A 53 -69.65 -20.25 -18.26
CA GLY A 53 -69.32 -18.83 -18.27
C GLY A 53 -68.02 -18.62 -19.01
N GLY A 54 -68.08 -17.90 -20.07
CA GLY A 54 -67.11 -17.55 -21.09
C GLY A 54 -65.64 -17.40 -20.65
N MET A 55 -64.78 -17.96 -21.44
CA MET A 55 -63.35 -17.64 -21.42
C MET A 55 -63.10 -16.17 -21.79
N PRO A 56 -62.51 -15.36 -20.97
CA PRO A 56 -61.83 -14.17 -21.47
C PRO A 56 -60.51 -14.67 -22.08
N ARG A 57 -60.33 -14.48 -23.37
CA ARG A 57 -59.04 -14.50 -24.00
C ARG A 57 -58.17 -13.43 -23.31
N GLY A 58 -57.46 -13.87 -22.31
CA GLY A 58 -56.39 -13.07 -21.71
C GLY A 58 -55.34 -12.76 -22.75
N GLY A 59 -55.25 -11.51 -23.14
CA GLY A 59 -54.17 -11.00 -23.93
C GLY A 59 -52.85 -11.37 -23.24
N ALA A 60 -51.92 -11.89 -24.02
CA ALA A 60 -50.54 -12.03 -23.59
C ALA A 60 -50.02 -10.63 -23.21
N SER A 61 -50.12 -10.31 -21.94
CA SER A 61 -49.39 -9.19 -21.38
C SER A 61 -47.92 -9.54 -21.59
N ALA A 62 -47.26 -8.91 -22.57
CA ALA A 62 -45.84 -8.94 -22.68
C ALA A 62 -45.32 -8.49 -21.29
N ALA A 63 -44.72 -9.42 -20.55
CA ALA A 63 -44.08 -9.13 -19.30
C ALA A 63 -43.02 -8.08 -19.62
N GLN A 64 -43.33 -6.81 -19.36
CA GLN A 64 -42.34 -5.74 -19.40
C GLN A 64 -41.29 -6.10 -18.36
N THR A 65 -40.18 -6.66 -18.82
CA THR A 65 -39.01 -6.94 -17.98
C THR A 65 -38.62 -5.62 -17.37
N ALA A 66 -38.82 -5.48 -16.07
CA ALA A 66 -38.48 -4.24 -15.35
C ALA A 66 -37.02 -3.92 -15.58
N ALA A 67 -36.73 -2.68 -16.04
CA ALA A 67 -35.38 -2.25 -16.25
C ALA A 67 -34.55 -2.33 -14.97
N VAL A 68 -33.39 -2.96 -15.04
CA VAL A 68 -32.47 -3.10 -13.91
C VAL A 68 -31.70 -1.80 -13.72
N THR A 69 -31.66 -1.31 -12.49
CA THR A 69 -30.86 -0.12 -12.16
C THR A 69 -29.37 -0.50 -12.07
N VAL A 70 -28.54 0.22 -12.82
CA VAL A 70 -27.10 -0.03 -12.93
C VAL A 70 -26.30 1.26 -12.73
N SER A 71 -25.05 1.16 -12.30
CA SER A 71 -24.09 2.25 -12.39
C SER A 71 -23.32 2.10 -13.70
N ALA A 72 -23.08 3.22 -14.38
CA ALA A 72 -22.33 3.24 -15.63
C ALA A 72 -21.30 4.38 -15.64
N LYS A 73 -20.20 4.16 -16.34
CA LYS A 73 -19.13 5.14 -16.60
C LYS A 73 -19.03 5.37 -18.09
N ILE A 74 -19.02 6.64 -18.51
CA ILE A 74 -18.75 7.01 -19.92
C ILE A 74 -17.24 6.84 -20.13
N MET A 75 -16.88 6.17 -21.22
CA MET A 75 -15.49 5.91 -21.55
C MET A 75 -14.83 7.12 -22.18
N GLU A 76 -13.87 7.64 -21.46
CA GLU A 76 -12.93 8.65 -21.89
C GLU A 76 -11.50 8.11 -21.77
N LYS A 77 -10.55 8.79 -22.40
CA LYS A 77 -9.16 8.44 -22.27
C LYS A 77 -8.62 8.95 -20.93
N GLU A 78 -8.05 8.04 -20.15
CA GLU A 78 -7.52 8.29 -18.82
C GLU A 78 -6.10 7.74 -18.71
N THR A 79 -5.44 8.04 -17.59
CA THR A 79 -4.14 7.45 -17.22
C THR A 79 -4.36 6.41 -16.12
N ILE A 80 -3.84 5.21 -16.33
CA ILE A 80 -3.78 4.20 -15.29
C ILE A 80 -2.35 4.04 -14.79
N GLN A 81 -2.18 3.98 -13.47
CA GLN A 81 -0.90 3.77 -12.83
C GLN A 81 -0.94 2.53 -11.93
N LYS A 82 0.11 1.73 -12.03
CA LYS A 82 0.39 0.66 -11.06
C LYS A 82 1.40 1.17 -10.06
N THR A 83 1.02 1.21 -8.81
CA THR A 83 1.84 1.71 -7.72
C THR A 83 2.24 0.60 -6.77
N VAL A 84 3.35 0.78 -6.08
CA VAL A 84 3.81 -0.09 -4.99
C VAL A 84 3.97 0.76 -3.75
N LEU A 85 3.36 0.31 -2.66
CA LEU A 85 3.49 0.96 -1.35
C LEU A 85 4.77 0.46 -0.69
N LEU A 86 5.63 1.38 -0.29
CA LEU A 86 6.93 1.15 0.31
C LEU A 86 7.09 2.03 1.54
N ASN A 87 7.99 1.61 2.41
CA ASN A 87 8.45 2.42 3.52
C ASN A 87 9.85 2.95 3.21
N GLY A 88 10.11 4.18 3.60
CA GLY A 88 11.39 4.83 3.38
C GLY A 88 11.80 5.69 4.54
N ASP A 89 13.08 5.97 4.61
CA ASP A 89 13.69 6.84 5.60
C ASP A 89 14.14 8.14 4.95
N VAL A 90 13.77 9.25 5.57
CA VAL A 90 14.27 10.57 5.18
C VAL A 90 15.71 10.71 5.64
N ALA A 91 16.62 10.99 4.74
CA ALA A 91 18.04 11.21 5.01
C ALA A 91 18.50 12.56 4.47
N SER A 92 19.55 13.12 5.06
CA SER A 92 20.26 14.21 4.42
C SER A 92 21.06 13.65 3.22
N LYS A 93 20.93 14.28 2.07
CA LYS A 93 21.70 13.91 0.86
C LYS A 93 23.20 14.04 1.07
N THR A 94 23.60 15.06 1.83
CA THR A 94 24.99 15.30 2.18
C THR A 94 25.14 15.15 3.68
N GLN A 95 25.81 14.07 4.12
CA GLN A 95 26.13 13.87 5.51
C GLN A 95 27.57 13.38 5.67
N THR A 96 28.25 13.90 6.70
CA THR A 96 29.65 13.60 6.98
C THR A 96 29.79 13.22 8.44
N SER A 97 30.36 12.05 8.69
CA SER A 97 30.71 11.61 10.04
C SER A 97 32.02 12.26 10.49
N ILE A 98 32.02 12.79 11.71
CA ILE A 98 33.16 13.43 12.34
C ILE A 98 33.71 12.47 13.36
N TYR A 99 34.97 12.14 13.25
CA TYR A 99 35.70 11.22 14.14
C TYR A 99 36.67 12.00 15.00
N PRO A 100 36.92 11.58 16.25
CA PRO A 100 37.97 12.15 17.08
C PRO A 100 39.32 11.64 16.60
N ASP A 101 40.34 12.50 16.64
CA ASP A 101 41.71 12.15 16.27
C ASP A 101 42.40 11.25 17.35
N THR A 102 41.88 11.28 18.58
CA THR A 102 42.40 10.50 19.69
C THR A 102 41.27 9.82 20.46
N SER A 103 41.58 8.63 21.00
CA SER A 103 40.67 7.95 21.93
C SER A 103 40.80 8.55 23.32
N GLY A 104 39.71 8.74 24.05
CA GLY A 104 39.71 9.31 25.38
C GLY A 104 38.32 9.56 25.91
N LYS A 105 38.20 10.42 26.93
CA LYS A 105 36.90 10.85 27.47
C LYS A 105 36.51 12.20 26.89
N VAL A 106 35.23 12.37 26.57
CA VAL A 106 34.68 13.66 26.19
C VAL A 106 34.75 14.58 27.42
N SER A 107 35.65 15.57 27.35
CA SER A 107 35.84 16.52 28.47
C SER A 107 34.88 17.70 28.38
N ARG A 108 34.48 18.11 27.15
CA ARG A 108 33.55 19.21 26.92
C ARG A 108 32.85 19.05 25.57
N LEU A 109 31.55 19.33 25.53
CA LEU A 109 30.74 19.51 24.32
C LEU A 109 30.49 21.03 24.18
N LEU A 110 30.80 21.58 23.01
CA LEU A 110 30.54 23.00 22.68
C LEU A 110 29.29 23.17 21.80
N LYS A 111 28.82 22.08 21.25
CA LYS A 111 27.67 22.04 20.31
C LYS A 111 26.69 20.97 20.71
N GLN A 112 25.46 21.10 20.22
CA GLN A 112 24.36 20.19 20.42
C GLN A 112 23.72 19.78 19.09
N VAL A 113 22.90 18.73 19.09
CA VAL A 113 22.10 18.36 17.93
C VAL A 113 21.17 19.51 17.54
N GLY A 114 21.16 19.87 16.27
CA GLY A 114 20.45 21.04 15.73
C GLY A 114 21.30 22.29 15.55
N ASP A 115 22.50 22.35 16.15
CA ASP A 115 23.38 23.49 15.97
C ASP A 115 24.00 23.54 14.56
N SER A 116 24.07 24.73 14.00
CA SER A 116 24.82 24.98 12.76
C SER A 116 26.32 25.13 13.09
N VAL A 117 27.15 24.52 12.27
CA VAL A 117 28.62 24.56 12.38
C VAL A 117 29.26 24.92 11.05
N LYS A 118 30.38 25.62 11.12
CA LYS A 118 31.25 25.94 9.97
C LYS A 118 32.43 24.96 9.93
N LYS A 119 32.97 24.74 8.74
CA LYS A 119 34.22 23.97 8.59
C LYS A 119 35.32 24.54 9.46
N GLY A 120 35.98 23.67 10.26
CA GLY A 120 37.04 24.04 11.21
C GLY A 120 36.53 24.45 12.59
N GLU A 121 35.22 24.55 12.82
CA GLU A 121 34.65 24.90 14.12
C GLU A 121 34.74 23.73 15.09
N VAL A 122 35.09 23.98 16.35
CA VAL A 122 35.26 22.94 17.39
C VAL A 122 33.88 22.50 17.90
N ILE A 123 33.62 21.21 17.83
CA ILE A 123 32.38 20.57 18.31
C ILE A 123 32.55 20.11 19.76
N ALA A 124 33.68 19.47 20.08
CA ALA A 124 33.95 18.86 21.37
C ALA A 124 35.46 18.84 21.65
N TYR A 125 35.81 18.56 22.93
CA TYR A 125 37.15 18.25 23.34
C TYR A 125 37.19 16.84 23.90
N VAL A 126 38.22 16.07 23.53
CA VAL A 126 38.51 14.71 24.03
C VAL A 126 39.80 14.75 24.85
N ASP A 127 39.73 14.23 26.05
CA ASP A 127 40.88 14.08 26.95
C ASP A 127 41.41 12.64 26.83
N PRO A 128 42.59 12.45 26.23
CA PRO A 128 43.23 11.16 26.07
C PRO A 128 44.03 10.72 27.32
N SER A 129 44.02 11.51 28.41
CA SER A 129 44.78 11.23 29.62
C SER A 129 44.39 9.89 30.26
N ARG A 130 45.41 9.19 30.79
CA ARG A 130 45.26 7.92 31.51
C ARG A 130 45.86 8.07 32.93
N PRO A 131 45.49 7.21 33.88
CA PRO A 131 46.13 7.22 35.19
C PRO A 131 47.64 7.15 35.06
N GLY A 132 48.34 8.16 35.59
CA GLY A 132 49.80 8.28 35.54
C GLY A 132 50.38 8.95 34.27
N SER A 133 49.54 9.34 33.32
CA SER A 133 49.98 10.02 32.07
C SER A 133 48.98 11.07 31.65
N ALA A 134 49.31 12.34 31.85
CA ALA A 134 48.50 13.47 31.38
C ALA A 134 48.85 13.86 29.95
N TYR A 135 47.86 14.11 29.12
CA TYR A 135 48.01 14.58 27.76
C TYR A 135 47.18 15.84 27.54
N ALA A 136 47.52 16.63 26.52
CA ALA A 136 46.71 17.77 26.14
C ALA A 136 45.37 17.31 25.54
N VAL A 137 44.30 18.01 25.88
CA VAL A 137 42.97 17.74 25.33
C VAL A 137 42.99 17.97 23.81
N SER A 138 42.38 17.07 23.07
CA SER A 138 42.30 17.12 21.61
C SER A 138 40.97 17.74 21.17
N PRO A 139 40.97 18.81 20.36
CA PRO A 139 39.74 19.35 19.80
C PRO A 139 39.21 18.45 18.65
N VAL A 140 37.92 18.21 18.62
CA VAL A 140 37.22 17.57 17.50
C VAL A 140 36.55 18.66 16.71
N THR A 141 36.96 18.85 15.45
CA THR A 141 36.49 19.93 14.58
C THR A 141 35.58 19.45 13.47
N ALA A 142 34.65 20.30 13.05
CA ALA A 142 33.80 20.07 11.88
C ALA A 142 34.65 20.07 10.60
N THR A 143 34.62 19.00 9.84
CA THR A 143 35.32 18.91 8.54
C THR A 143 34.55 19.57 7.40
N VAL A 144 33.24 19.77 7.55
CA VAL A 144 32.33 20.44 6.63
C VAL A 144 31.44 21.41 7.37
N SER A 145 30.83 22.37 6.65
CA SER A 145 29.78 23.21 7.21
C SER A 145 28.42 22.52 7.08
N GLY A 146 27.51 22.73 8.03
CA GLY A 146 26.18 22.14 8.03
C GLY A 146 25.54 22.18 9.41
N THR A 147 24.55 21.34 9.66
CA THR A 147 23.87 21.18 10.93
C THR A 147 24.23 19.83 11.57
N ILE A 148 24.47 19.80 12.87
CA ILE A 148 24.71 18.56 13.61
C ILE A 148 23.39 17.79 13.69
N ILE A 149 23.32 16.64 13.01
CA ILE A 149 22.13 15.79 12.97
C ILE A 149 22.21 14.62 13.97
N GLN A 150 23.42 14.24 14.40
CA GLN A 150 23.64 13.25 15.44
C GLN A 150 24.86 13.62 16.28
N LEU A 151 24.75 13.43 17.60
CA LEU A 151 25.80 13.60 18.59
C LEU A 151 25.51 12.65 19.78
N PRO A 152 25.83 11.34 19.64
CA PRO A 152 25.38 10.30 20.56
C PRO A 152 26.18 10.24 21.87
N PHE A 153 27.11 11.15 22.13
CA PHE A 153 27.99 11.17 23.31
C PHE A 153 27.69 12.32 24.24
N ASN A 154 27.90 12.09 25.53
CA ASN A 154 27.82 13.08 26.60
C ASN A 154 29.21 13.36 27.18
N VAL A 155 29.31 14.43 27.93
CA VAL A 155 30.53 14.73 28.71
C VAL A 155 30.77 13.59 29.68
N GLY A 156 32.02 13.06 29.70
CA GLY A 156 32.42 11.91 30.49
C GLY A 156 32.41 10.56 29.76
N ASP A 157 31.70 10.47 28.61
CA ASP A 157 31.69 9.25 27.81
C ASP A 157 33.05 8.97 27.19
N THR A 158 33.37 7.70 27.01
CA THR A 158 34.59 7.27 26.32
C THR A 158 34.36 7.14 24.84
N VAL A 159 35.17 7.81 24.05
CA VAL A 159 35.17 7.75 22.56
C VAL A 159 36.46 7.14 22.05
N ASN A 160 36.40 6.58 20.88
CA ASN A 160 37.54 6.06 20.16
C ASN A 160 37.55 6.58 18.70
N THR A 161 38.71 6.46 18.05
CA THR A 161 38.92 6.95 16.68
C THR A 161 38.08 6.21 15.61
N GLY A 162 37.53 5.04 15.96
CA GLY A 162 36.69 4.24 15.04
C GLY A 162 35.21 4.58 15.10
N ASN A 163 34.76 5.35 16.10
CA ASN A 163 33.35 5.72 16.27
C ASN A 163 33.16 7.21 15.93
N ALA A 164 32.17 7.49 15.11
CA ALA A 164 31.81 8.88 14.78
C ALA A 164 31.30 9.58 16.04
N LEU A 165 31.92 10.71 16.41
CA LEU A 165 31.51 11.56 17.52
C LEU A 165 30.26 12.37 17.16
N ALA A 166 30.20 12.87 15.92
CA ALA A 166 29.08 13.65 15.42
C ALA A 166 28.80 13.31 13.94
N VAL A 167 27.59 13.57 13.48
CA VAL A 167 27.24 13.56 12.05
C VAL A 167 26.72 14.94 11.70
N ILE A 168 27.33 15.57 10.68
CA ILE A 168 26.91 16.86 10.14
C ILE A 168 26.20 16.59 8.81
N GLY A 169 25.05 17.24 8.58
CA GLY A 169 24.29 17.12 7.34
C GLY A 169 23.56 18.39 6.97
N SER A 170 22.98 18.41 5.78
CA SER A 170 22.08 19.47 5.32
C SER A 170 20.65 19.16 5.76
N LEU A 171 19.91 20.17 6.23
CA LEU A 171 18.47 20.07 6.49
C LEU A 171 17.64 20.51 5.26
N GLU A 172 18.28 21.05 4.25
CA GLU A 172 17.61 21.57 3.04
C GLU A 172 17.64 20.52 1.92
N ASP A 173 18.76 19.82 1.76
CA ASP A 173 18.93 18.79 0.74
C ASP A 173 18.61 17.42 1.34
N LEU A 174 17.36 17.03 1.21
CA LEU A 174 16.85 15.76 1.73
C LEU A 174 16.61 14.76 0.59
N GLU A 175 16.83 13.50 0.91
CA GLU A 175 16.50 12.36 0.06
C GLU A 175 15.70 11.31 0.85
N ILE A 176 14.96 10.49 0.14
CA ILE A 176 14.22 9.39 0.75
C ILE A 176 14.81 8.08 0.24
N LYS A 177 15.29 7.26 1.15
CA LYS A 177 15.84 5.94 0.85
C LYS A 177 14.77 4.89 1.02
N VAL A 178 14.49 4.15 -0.04
CA VAL A 178 13.50 3.06 -0.04
C VAL A 178 14.12 1.77 -0.51
N LYS A 179 13.59 0.65 -0.02
CA LYS A 179 13.98 -0.69 -0.44
C LYS A 179 12.88 -1.28 -1.30
N VAL A 180 13.17 -1.49 -2.57
CA VAL A 180 12.22 -2.00 -3.56
C VAL A 180 12.48 -3.48 -3.80
N SER A 181 11.46 -4.32 -3.78
CA SER A 181 11.60 -5.75 -4.06
C SER A 181 12.13 -5.99 -5.48
N GLU A 182 13.04 -6.97 -5.63
CA GLU A 182 13.66 -7.39 -6.89
C GLU A 182 12.64 -7.64 -8.02
N LYS A 183 11.43 -8.12 -7.69
CA LYS A 183 10.36 -8.34 -8.67
C LYS A 183 9.96 -7.11 -9.49
N TYR A 184 10.27 -5.91 -8.97
CA TYR A 184 9.99 -4.64 -9.64
C TYR A 184 11.21 -4.04 -10.35
N SER A 185 12.40 -4.64 -10.22
CA SER A 185 13.66 -4.09 -10.76
C SER A 185 13.61 -3.76 -12.25
N ALA A 186 12.92 -4.58 -13.04
CA ALA A 186 12.77 -4.35 -14.48
C ALA A 186 11.98 -3.07 -14.84
N TYR A 187 11.16 -2.58 -13.92
CA TYR A 187 10.33 -1.38 -14.11
C TYR A 187 10.99 -0.11 -13.56
N LEU A 188 12.03 -0.26 -12.73
CA LEU A 188 12.68 0.90 -12.11
C LEU A 188 13.51 1.67 -13.12
N LYS A 189 13.28 2.99 -13.18
CA LYS A 189 14.05 3.91 -14.03
C LYS A 189 14.23 5.24 -13.27
N PRO A 190 15.37 5.92 -13.40
CA PRO A 190 15.51 7.30 -12.96
C PRO A 190 14.41 8.18 -13.56
N GLY A 191 13.87 9.10 -12.77
CA GLY A 191 12.79 9.98 -13.17
C GLY A 191 11.37 9.44 -12.94
N LEU A 192 11.17 8.17 -12.56
CA LEU A 192 9.84 7.66 -12.19
C LEU A 192 9.27 8.46 -11.00
N PRO A 193 7.98 8.85 -11.08
CA PRO A 193 7.34 9.61 -10.03
C PRO A 193 7.00 8.72 -8.82
N ALA A 194 7.01 9.35 -7.65
CA ALA A 194 6.57 8.76 -6.40
C ALA A 194 5.77 9.79 -5.61
N TYR A 195 4.76 9.30 -4.90
CA TYR A 195 3.96 10.09 -3.97
C TYR A 195 4.40 9.72 -2.55
N VAL A 196 4.82 10.71 -1.79
CA VAL A 196 5.38 10.52 -0.45
C VAL A 196 4.46 11.17 0.57
N SER A 197 4.13 10.46 1.63
CA SER A 197 3.48 11.01 2.81
C SER A 197 4.30 10.68 4.05
N LEU A 198 4.31 11.59 5.00
CA LEU A 198 4.97 11.38 6.28
C LEU A 198 3.96 10.78 7.28
N VAL A 199 4.42 9.90 8.15
CA VAL A 199 3.58 9.37 9.23
C VAL A 199 3.07 10.49 10.16
N SER A 200 3.84 11.57 10.30
CA SER A 200 3.46 12.77 11.07
C SER A 200 2.47 13.69 10.38
N ALA A 201 2.28 13.55 9.06
CA ALA A 201 1.36 14.36 8.23
C ALA A 201 0.82 13.49 7.08
N PRO A 202 -0.08 12.54 7.36
CA PRO A 202 -0.52 11.54 6.37
C PRO A 202 -1.35 12.14 5.23
N ASP A 203 -2.01 13.27 5.46
CA ASP A 203 -2.85 13.96 4.47
C ASP A 203 -2.03 14.83 3.50
N GLU A 204 -0.76 15.11 3.83
CA GLU A 204 0.14 15.88 2.97
C GLU A 204 0.88 14.95 2.02
N VAL A 205 0.52 15.00 0.74
CA VAL A 205 1.17 14.19 -0.31
C VAL A 205 2.21 15.04 -1.04
N LEU A 206 3.46 14.62 -0.95
CA LEU A 206 4.61 15.27 -1.57
C LEU A 206 5.00 14.52 -2.85
N LEU A 207 5.35 15.27 -3.88
CA LEU A 207 5.87 14.69 -5.11
C LEU A 207 7.37 14.48 -4.99
N ALA A 208 7.79 13.30 -5.41
CA ALA A 208 9.20 12.91 -5.48
C ALA A 208 9.47 12.14 -6.77
N LYS A 209 10.74 11.97 -7.12
CA LYS A 209 11.15 11.16 -8.26
C LYS A 209 12.39 10.35 -7.93
N ILE A 210 12.55 9.22 -8.60
CA ILE A 210 13.76 8.40 -8.51
C ILE A 210 14.94 9.19 -9.08
N THR A 211 15.99 9.35 -8.27
CA THR A 211 17.26 9.95 -8.70
C THR A 211 18.35 8.92 -8.86
N SER A 212 18.33 7.86 -8.06
CA SER A 212 19.34 6.81 -8.12
C SER A 212 18.74 5.45 -7.78
N ILE A 213 19.26 4.42 -8.42
CA ILE A 213 18.91 3.03 -8.22
C ILE A 213 20.22 2.27 -8.02
N SER A 214 20.35 1.53 -6.92
CA SER A 214 21.52 0.69 -6.68
C SER A 214 21.66 -0.35 -7.81
N PRO A 215 22.84 -0.54 -8.42
CA PRO A 215 23.05 -1.60 -9.40
C PRO A 215 23.10 -2.99 -8.76
N VAL A 216 23.15 -3.07 -7.43
CA VAL A 216 23.28 -4.33 -6.67
C VAL A 216 22.00 -4.61 -5.91
N VAL A 217 21.52 -5.86 -5.99
CA VAL A 217 20.42 -6.37 -5.20
C VAL A 217 20.97 -6.97 -3.91
N ASN A 218 20.39 -6.60 -2.78
CA ASN A 218 20.71 -7.21 -1.50
C ASN A 218 20.14 -8.64 -1.44
N THR A 219 21.04 -9.62 -1.39
CA THR A 219 20.68 -11.05 -1.45
C THR A 219 19.98 -11.57 -0.20
N SER A 220 20.16 -10.90 0.94
CA SER A 220 19.56 -11.33 2.21
C SER A 220 18.05 -11.09 2.26
N ASN A 221 17.58 -9.99 1.67
CA ASN A 221 16.17 -9.58 1.72
C ASN A 221 15.54 -9.40 0.33
N ARG A 222 16.29 -9.68 -0.76
CA ARG A 222 15.84 -9.56 -2.14
C ARG A 222 15.29 -8.18 -2.48
N THR A 223 15.99 -7.13 -2.01
CA THR A 223 15.62 -5.74 -2.30
C THR A 223 16.75 -5.00 -2.99
N GLN A 224 16.38 -3.96 -3.72
CA GLN A 224 17.26 -2.99 -4.36
C GLN A 224 17.05 -1.63 -3.70
N ASP A 225 18.15 -0.97 -3.33
CA ASP A 225 18.08 0.37 -2.73
C ASP A 225 17.79 1.41 -3.81
N VAL A 226 16.80 2.24 -3.57
CA VAL A 226 16.37 3.32 -4.47
C VAL A 226 16.35 4.62 -3.68
N VAL A 227 16.86 5.67 -4.29
CA VAL A 227 16.89 7.01 -3.71
C VAL A 227 15.90 7.91 -4.47
N LEU A 228 15.06 8.58 -3.72
CA LEU A 228 14.10 9.55 -4.22
C LEU A 228 14.51 10.95 -3.78
N SER A 229 14.33 11.93 -4.66
CA SER A 229 14.45 13.35 -4.33
C SER A 229 13.06 13.98 -4.33
N LEU A 230 12.75 14.78 -3.32
CA LEU A 230 11.55 15.60 -3.28
C LEU A 230 11.64 16.69 -4.34
N GLU A 231 10.51 16.99 -5.01
CA GLU A 231 10.47 18.07 -6.02
C GLU A 231 10.44 19.46 -5.38
N GLN A 232 9.96 19.54 -4.15
CA GLN A 232 9.87 20.78 -3.40
C GLN A 232 10.48 20.60 -2.00
N HIS A 233 11.09 21.67 -1.50
CA HIS A 233 11.60 21.69 -0.14
C HIS A 233 10.45 21.94 0.86
N HIS A 234 10.37 21.11 1.87
CA HIS A 234 9.38 21.20 2.94
C HIS A 234 10.07 21.41 4.29
N LYS A 235 9.80 22.57 4.92
CA LYS A 235 10.43 22.96 6.20
C LYS A 235 10.09 22.02 7.37
N THR A 236 9.02 21.24 7.27
CA THR A 236 8.58 20.32 8.31
C THR A 236 9.31 18.98 8.27
N ILE A 237 9.97 18.65 7.14
CA ILE A 237 10.66 17.37 6.96
C ILE A 237 12.04 17.43 7.63
N ARG A 238 12.39 16.36 8.34
CA ARG A 238 13.68 16.22 9.02
C ARG A 238 14.32 14.88 8.69
N PRO A 239 15.66 14.83 8.62
CA PRO A 239 16.38 13.55 8.58
C PRO A 239 15.97 12.65 9.75
N GLY A 240 15.83 11.37 9.51
CA GLY A 240 15.35 10.38 10.47
C GLY A 240 13.83 10.21 10.55
N MET A 241 13.06 11.02 9.84
CA MET A 241 11.61 10.81 9.71
C MET A 241 11.32 9.59 8.83
N PHE A 242 10.21 8.92 9.15
CA PHE A 242 9.71 7.79 8.41
C PHE A 242 8.69 8.26 7.36
N ALA A 243 8.88 7.81 6.13
CA ALA A 243 8.04 8.16 4.99
C ALA A 243 7.35 6.92 4.43
N GLN A 244 6.08 7.08 4.07
CA GLN A 244 5.35 6.12 3.26
C GLN A 244 5.43 6.58 1.80
N VAL A 245 5.88 5.70 0.93
CA VAL A 245 6.16 6.02 -0.47
C VAL A 245 5.29 5.16 -1.37
N ARG A 246 4.47 5.79 -2.20
CA ARG A 246 3.73 5.15 -3.29
C ARG A 246 4.50 5.39 -4.58
N LEU A 247 5.30 4.40 -4.95
CA LEU A 247 6.14 4.45 -6.15
C LEU A 247 5.34 3.99 -7.36
N VAL A 248 5.29 4.80 -8.42
CA VAL A 248 4.71 4.41 -9.71
C VAL A 248 5.70 3.51 -10.43
N VAL A 249 5.34 2.26 -10.69
CA VAL A 249 6.20 1.29 -11.38
C VAL A 249 5.82 1.10 -12.84
N GLN A 250 4.55 1.31 -13.18
CA GLN A 250 4.05 1.29 -14.55
C GLN A 250 2.97 2.36 -14.72
N GLU A 251 2.93 2.99 -15.87
CA GLU A 251 1.95 4.01 -16.25
C GLU A 251 1.59 3.83 -17.71
N GLU A 252 0.27 3.84 -17.99
CA GLU A 252 -0.27 3.86 -19.35
C GLU A 252 -1.20 5.07 -19.49
N LYS A 253 -0.90 5.93 -20.47
CA LYS A 253 -1.63 7.16 -20.76
C LYS A 253 -2.57 6.94 -21.93
N ASP A 254 -3.56 7.83 -22.05
CA ASP A 254 -4.51 7.85 -23.18
C ASP A 254 -5.18 6.49 -23.43
N THR A 255 -5.58 5.81 -22.36
CA THR A 255 -6.19 4.48 -22.42
C THR A 255 -7.57 4.46 -21.78
N PHE A 256 -8.36 3.42 -22.03
CA PHE A 256 -9.62 3.23 -21.32
C PHE A 256 -9.38 2.53 -20.00
N VAL A 257 -10.03 3.04 -18.94
CA VAL A 257 -9.89 2.52 -17.59
C VAL A 257 -11.26 2.21 -17.01
N VAL A 258 -11.44 0.96 -16.58
CA VAL A 258 -12.67 0.50 -15.95
C VAL A 258 -12.36 -0.11 -14.57
N PRO A 259 -13.27 -0.03 -13.60
CA PRO A 259 -13.13 -0.77 -12.35
C PRO A 259 -13.01 -2.27 -12.61
N GLN A 260 -12.14 -2.97 -11.90
CA GLN A 260 -11.98 -4.44 -12.05
C GLN A 260 -13.31 -5.18 -11.91
N GLY A 261 -14.23 -4.68 -11.05
CA GLY A 261 -15.56 -5.22 -10.87
C GLY A 261 -16.49 -5.13 -12.09
N ALA A 262 -16.15 -4.33 -13.11
CA ALA A 262 -16.91 -4.25 -14.36
C ALA A 262 -16.57 -5.38 -15.33
N ILE A 263 -15.42 -6.03 -15.18
CA ILE A 263 -14.99 -7.15 -16.02
C ILE A 263 -15.77 -8.41 -15.62
N ARG A 264 -16.30 -9.09 -16.63
CA ARG A 264 -16.93 -10.41 -16.52
C ARG A 264 -16.15 -11.40 -17.38
N SER A 265 -16.02 -12.63 -16.93
CA SER A 265 -15.50 -13.71 -17.78
C SER A 265 -16.65 -14.36 -18.53
N PHE A 266 -16.49 -14.50 -19.82
CA PHE A 266 -17.44 -15.21 -20.69
C PHE A 266 -16.66 -16.13 -21.64
N ASN A 267 -16.87 -17.44 -21.55
CA ASN A 267 -16.11 -18.45 -22.27
C ASN A 267 -14.58 -18.26 -22.14
N ASP A 268 -14.12 -17.95 -20.94
CA ASP A 268 -12.71 -17.65 -20.60
C ASP A 268 -12.14 -16.38 -21.23
N GLU A 269 -12.99 -15.56 -21.89
CA GLU A 269 -12.60 -14.25 -22.41
C GLU A 269 -13.12 -13.11 -21.51
N PRO A 270 -12.32 -12.05 -21.28
CA PRO A 270 -12.79 -10.88 -20.55
C PRO A 270 -13.79 -10.09 -21.38
N ALA A 271 -14.91 -9.72 -20.75
CA ALA A 271 -15.97 -8.95 -21.36
C ALA A 271 -16.47 -7.85 -20.41
N VAL A 272 -17.04 -6.81 -20.98
CA VAL A 272 -17.78 -5.76 -20.27
C VAL A 272 -19.19 -5.64 -20.85
N PHE A 273 -20.11 -5.06 -20.08
CA PHE A 273 -21.41 -4.68 -20.60
C PHE A 273 -21.44 -3.18 -20.88
N VAL A 274 -21.90 -2.82 -22.06
CA VAL A 274 -22.14 -1.43 -22.47
C VAL A 274 -23.63 -1.19 -22.65
N ILE A 275 -24.08 0.04 -22.42
CA ILE A 275 -25.47 0.45 -22.62
C ILE A 275 -25.61 0.92 -24.05
N THR A 276 -26.56 0.31 -24.78
CA THR A 276 -26.90 0.68 -26.15
C THR A 276 -27.83 1.91 -26.19
N ALA A 277 -28.03 2.49 -27.37
CA ALA A 277 -28.99 3.59 -27.59
C ALA A 277 -30.42 3.22 -27.16
N ASP A 278 -30.79 1.93 -27.22
CA ASP A 278 -32.10 1.40 -26.80
C ASP A 278 -32.18 1.12 -25.29
N ASN A 279 -31.21 1.57 -24.52
CA ASN A 279 -31.09 1.32 -23.06
C ASN A 279 -31.08 -0.18 -22.70
N THR A 280 -30.43 -1.00 -23.51
CA THR A 280 -30.21 -2.42 -23.24
C THR A 280 -28.73 -2.71 -22.98
N ALA A 281 -28.43 -3.75 -22.19
CA ALA A 281 -27.08 -4.19 -21.94
C ALA A 281 -26.56 -5.03 -23.11
N LEU A 282 -25.48 -4.58 -23.75
CA LEU A 282 -24.77 -5.31 -24.79
C LEU A 282 -23.41 -5.75 -24.28
N ARG A 283 -23.08 -7.02 -24.43
CA ARG A 283 -21.78 -7.56 -24.10
C ARG A 283 -20.76 -7.24 -25.18
N LYS A 284 -19.62 -6.67 -24.79
CA LYS A 284 -18.43 -6.48 -25.64
C LYS A 284 -17.26 -7.28 -25.09
N ILE A 285 -16.67 -8.15 -25.90
CA ILE A 285 -15.41 -8.81 -25.59
C ILE A 285 -14.31 -7.75 -25.63
N VAL A 286 -13.45 -7.74 -24.64
CA VAL A 286 -12.39 -6.74 -24.49
C VAL A 286 -11.04 -7.39 -24.29
N LYS A 287 -9.97 -6.66 -24.65
CA LYS A 287 -8.59 -7.05 -24.31
C LYS A 287 -8.11 -6.18 -23.17
N THR A 288 -7.76 -6.81 -22.06
CA THR A 288 -7.26 -6.13 -20.86
C THR A 288 -5.75 -5.95 -20.91
N GLY A 289 -5.26 -4.96 -20.17
CA GLY A 289 -3.83 -4.65 -20.05
C GLY A 289 -3.39 -4.45 -18.60
N LEU A 290 -2.77 -3.30 -18.31
CA LEU A 290 -2.30 -2.95 -16.99
C LEU A 290 -3.45 -2.97 -15.98
N ALA A 291 -3.23 -3.59 -14.83
CA ALA A 291 -4.18 -3.60 -13.72
C ALA A 291 -3.51 -3.11 -12.43
N ASN A 292 -4.24 -2.33 -11.64
CA ASN A 292 -3.90 -1.97 -10.27
C ASN A 292 -4.95 -2.56 -9.31
N ASP A 293 -4.97 -2.15 -8.06
CA ASP A 293 -5.84 -2.75 -7.04
C ASP A 293 -7.34 -2.53 -7.30
N ASN A 294 -7.72 -1.45 -8.00
CA ASN A 294 -9.11 -1.04 -8.21
C ASN A 294 -9.54 -1.13 -9.69
N ASP A 295 -8.64 -0.82 -10.59
CA ASP A 295 -8.93 -0.55 -12.00
C ASP A 295 -8.11 -1.44 -12.93
N ILE A 296 -8.61 -1.58 -14.16
CA ILE A 296 -7.95 -2.33 -15.23
C ILE A 296 -8.03 -1.55 -16.54
N GLN A 297 -6.93 -1.55 -17.27
CA GLN A 297 -6.82 -1.02 -18.62
C GLN A 297 -7.58 -1.88 -19.62
N ILE A 298 -8.28 -1.24 -20.55
CA ILE A 298 -8.83 -1.89 -21.73
C ILE A 298 -8.04 -1.41 -22.95
N ILE A 299 -7.33 -2.34 -23.57
CA ILE A 299 -6.48 -2.09 -24.75
C ILE A 299 -7.32 -2.04 -26.03
N ALA A 300 -8.36 -2.88 -26.12
CA ALA A 300 -9.22 -2.99 -27.28
C ALA A 300 -10.63 -3.45 -26.89
N GLY A 301 -11.62 -3.13 -27.73
CA GLY A 301 -13.02 -3.54 -27.57
C GLY A 301 -13.94 -2.44 -27.06
N LEU A 302 -13.42 -1.25 -26.74
CA LEU A 302 -14.19 -0.07 -26.35
C LEU A 302 -13.87 1.14 -27.24
N GLU A 303 -14.83 2.05 -27.35
CA GLU A 303 -14.73 3.31 -28.06
C GLU A 303 -15.00 4.48 -27.11
N VAL A 304 -14.53 5.68 -27.50
CA VAL A 304 -14.84 6.91 -26.75
C VAL A 304 -16.34 7.16 -26.76
N GLY A 305 -16.92 7.39 -25.59
CA GLY A 305 -18.37 7.61 -25.43
C GLY A 305 -19.16 6.34 -25.10
N ASP A 306 -18.58 5.13 -25.18
CA ASP A 306 -19.24 3.91 -24.70
C ASP A 306 -19.63 4.08 -23.21
N GLN A 307 -20.84 3.67 -22.84
CA GLN A 307 -21.30 3.66 -21.46
C GLN A 307 -21.12 2.28 -20.86
N VAL A 308 -20.01 2.06 -20.16
CA VAL A 308 -19.69 0.76 -19.52
C VAL A 308 -20.40 0.63 -18.19
N ILE A 309 -21.11 -0.48 -17.98
CA ILE A 309 -21.75 -0.81 -16.71
C ILE A 309 -20.69 -1.22 -15.69
N THR A 310 -20.54 -0.43 -14.64
CA THR A 310 -19.53 -0.63 -13.58
C THR A 310 -20.07 -1.40 -12.39
N ALA A 311 -21.39 -1.31 -12.12
CA ALA A 311 -22.05 -2.05 -11.04
C ALA A 311 -23.49 -2.40 -11.44
N GLY A 312 -23.96 -3.55 -10.98
CA GLY A 312 -25.27 -4.13 -11.28
C GLY A 312 -25.16 -5.53 -11.84
N SER A 313 -26.23 -6.31 -11.67
CA SER A 313 -26.32 -7.67 -12.23
C SER A 313 -27.12 -7.61 -13.55
N VAL A 314 -26.42 -7.78 -14.66
CA VAL A 314 -27.00 -7.68 -16.00
C VAL A 314 -26.67 -8.91 -16.83
N THR A 315 -27.60 -9.23 -17.75
CA THR A 315 -27.39 -10.20 -18.81
C THR A 315 -27.59 -9.49 -20.16
N GLU A 316 -27.10 -10.09 -21.21
CA GLU A 316 -27.22 -9.54 -22.58
C GLU A 316 -28.68 -9.32 -22.97
N GLY A 317 -28.97 -8.18 -23.55
CA GLY A 317 -30.31 -7.79 -23.98
C GLY A 317 -31.25 -7.28 -22.88
N LEU A 318 -30.80 -7.27 -21.62
CA LEU A 318 -31.65 -6.82 -20.51
C LEU A 318 -31.84 -5.29 -20.55
N PRO A 319 -33.10 -4.77 -20.43
CA PRO A 319 -33.33 -3.34 -20.27
C PRO A 319 -32.68 -2.81 -19.00
N VAL A 320 -31.93 -1.70 -19.10
CA VAL A 320 -31.21 -1.10 -18.00
C VAL A 320 -31.57 0.37 -17.83
N ARG A 321 -31.44 0.86 -16.59
CA ARG A 321 -31.57 2.27 -16.25
C ARG A 321 -30.39 2.70 -15.41
N VAL A 322 -29.71 3.78 -15.80
CA VAL A 322 -28.58 4.32 -15.06
C VAL A 322 -29.07 4.97 -13.77
N ALA A 323 -28.45 4.60 -12.64
CA ALA A 323 -28.72 5.21 -11.35
C ALA A 323 -28.26 6.69 -11.37
N GLY A 324 -29.15 7.61 -11.00
CA GLY A 324 -28.77 9.02 -10.83
C GLY A 324 -28.87 9.90 -12.09
N ARG A 325 -29.65 9.50 -13.09
CA ARG A 325 -30.15 10.40 -14.14
C ARG A 325 -31.61 10.69 -13.96
#